data_636a313b4c55036132db7d6a0a16783f
#
_entry.id   636a313b4c55036132db7d6a0a16783f
#
_cell.length_a   1.000
_cell.length_b   1.000
_cell.length_c   1.000
_cell.angle_alpha   90.00
_cell.angle_beta   90.00
_cell.angle_gamma   90.00
#
_symmetry.space_group_name_H-M   'P 1'
#
loop_
_entity.id
_entity.type
_entity.pdbx_description
1 polymer ?
#
loop_
_entity_poly.entity_id
_entity_poly.type
_entity_poly.pdbx_seq_one_letter_code
_entity_poly.pdbx_strand_id
1 'polypeptide(L)'
;DPTSVLLGNTSTLSWTSTNASSCSASWTSSTSSSGSEAVTISTAGNNNFSISCNGAGGNSTASVTVEGYRNTDGVVVDGYISGAEVFIDENDNWSADSIESSSTSNNDGKFTIKYTNGNLVSLGGTDLDSQILLDNFLITHKLNGHSDFKVVTPVTSIAAFMADASLVNITMGIDSSIDIFTFDPVDNKGDGGINDYLYEKGNQLTVLAYAIQNITNDLNTTTETTQDYFKAIAEEIEKEYNQTESKVDIETEAFVTKVFDNIITAKTVTIDEATKNNTAKVLAGVMPVIEVKSSDELTTAIIRFAISTLQTDIQAIANGSATEEMLASYTNDIINYIAEDQNIDADKITPSVNAFSDSATTPEDTAITIDILVNDSYVTTAPINITFENGSSGDVSLAESYPEQLVYTPDANFNGTDTFTYTITQGDKTASADVTVTIESVNDLPTIDIASTILVDENQNGVTTISISDVDNDELSLSLSGTDSESFNLSSDNVLTFIEAPDYETKTSYSITLSVSDGIETVTKDVTIAINNLNDNPPIFSTSNTLDIEENIKTISTITAVDADGDSL
;
A
#
# COMPACT_ATOMS: atom_id res chain seq x y z
N ASP A 1 -6.83 -24.04 -38.97
CA ASP A 1 -5.45 -24.34 -38.60
C ASP A 1 -4.65 -23.05 -38.47
N PRO A 2 -3.79 -22.95 -37.49
CA PRO A 2 -3.48 -23.96 -36.47
C PRO A 2 -4.57 -24.04 -35.36
N THR A 3 -4.58 -25.15 -34.60
CA THR A 3 -5.47 -25.38 -33.46
C THR A 3 -4.98 -24.71 -32.18
N SER A 4 -3.78 -24.14 -32.19
CA SER A 4 -3.19 -23.35 -31.10
C SER A 4 -2.45 -22.16 -31.71
N VAL A 5 -2.74 -20.93 -31.25
CA VAL A 5 -2.20 -19.68 -31.80
C VAL A 5 -1.85 -18.68 -30.71
N LEU A 6 -0.82 -17.90 -30.96
CA LEU A 6 -0.47 -16.76 -30.11
C LEU A 6 -1.61 -15.72 -30.14
N LEU A 7 -1.96 -15.16 -28.99
CA LEU A 7 -3.00 -14.14 -28.88
C LEU A 7 -2.77 -12.96 -29.85
N GLY A 8 -3.84 -12.50 -30.46
CA GLY A 8 -3.81 -11.49 -31.52
C GLY A 8 -3.61 -12.06 -32.93
N ASN A 9 -3.18 -13.31 -33.06
CA ASN A 9 -3.03 -14.00 -34.35
C ASN A 9 -4.35 -14.68 -34.76
N THR A 10 -4.39 -15.18 -36.00
CA THR A 10 -5.56 -15.80 -36.57
C THR A 10 -5.41 -17.30 -36.73
N SER A 11 -6.53 -18.01 -36.52
CA SER A 11 -6.69 -19.40 -36.96
C SER A 11 -7.73 -19.45 -38.08
N THR A 12 -7.49 -20.24 -39.10
CA THR A 12 -8.42 -20.46 -40.20
C THR A 12 -9.39 -21.59 -39.87
N LEU A 13 -10.67 -21.26 -39.68
CA LEU A 13 -11.71 -22.24 -39.49
C LEU A 13 -12.31 -22.61 -40.84
N SER A 14 -12.30 -23.90 -41.16
CA SER A 14 -12.84 -24.43 -42.43
C SER A 14 -13.99 -25.38 -42.13
N TRP A 15 -15.05 -25.29 -42.95
CA TRP A 15 -16.19 -26.18 -42.83
C TRP A 15 -16.62 -26.73 -44.20
N THR A 16 -17.19 -27.90 -44.15
CA THR A 16 -17.82 -28.54 -45.30
C THR A 16 -18.99 -29.37 -44.77
N SER A 17 -20.09 -29.31 -45.47
CA SER A 17 -21.25 -30.14 -45.17
C SER A 17 -21.79 -30.80 -46.44
N THR A 18 -22.37 -31.98 -46.28
CA THR A 18 -23.07 -32.70 -47.35
C THR A 18 -24.58 -32.58 -47.11
N ASN A 19 -25.33 -32.34 -48.18
CA ASN A 19 -26.79 -32.20 -48.13
C ASN A 19 -27.35 -31.00 -47.29
N ALA A 20 -26.52 -30.04 -46.96
CA ALA A 20 -26.99 -28.77 -46.37
C ALA A 20 -27.26 -27.72 -47.46
N SER A 21 -28.29 -26.96 -47.27
CA SER A 21 -28.65 -25.81 -48.11
C SER A 21 -27.97 -24.52 -47.63
N SER A 22 -27.69 -24.41 -46.35
CA SER A 22 -26.99 -23.26 -45.74
C SER A 22 -26.36 -23.64 -44.41
N CYS A 23 -25.30 -22.90 -44.04
CA CYS A 23 -24.70 -22.94 -42.73
C CYS A 23 -24.66 -21.55 -42.11
N SER A 24 -24.62 -21.45 -40.78
CA SER A 24 -24.50 -20.16 -40.05
C SER A 24 -23.70 -20.32 -38.79
N ALA A 25 -22.92 -19.29 -38.46
CA ALA A 25 -22.16 -19.18 -37.21
C ALA A 25 -21.98 -17.69 -36.85
N SER A 26 -21.72 -17.40 -35.59
CA SER A 26 -21.49 -16.02 -35.12
C SER A 26 -20.16 -15.42 -35.56
N TRP A 27 -19.20 -16.27 -35.93
CA TRP A 27 -17.83 -15.91 -36.30
C TRP A 27 -17.60 -15.77 -37.80
N THR A 28 -18.61 -15.99 -38.65
CA THR A 28 -18.55 -15.78 -40.08
C THR A 28 -19.86 -15.24 -40.60
N SER A 29 -19.80 -14.39 -41.65
CA SER A 29 -20.96 -13.92 -42.38
C SER A 29 -21.37 -14.84 -43.53
N SER A 30 -20.55 -15.83 -43.86
CA SER A 30 -20.82 -16.78 -44.93
C SER A 30 -21.95 -17.74 -44.56
N THR A 31 -22.92 -17.92 -45.49
CA THR A 31 -24.01 -18.88 -45.34
C THR A 31 -23.83 -20.12 -46.22
N SER A 32 -22.67 -20.27 -46.88
CA SER A 32 -22.38 -21.40 -47.78
C SER A 32 -22.30 -22.71 -47.02
N SER A 33 -22.62 -23.83 -47.68
CA SER A 33 -22.48 -25.17 -47.11
C SER A 33 -21.03 -25.64 -46.97
N SER A 34 -20.07 -24.88 -47.49
CA SER A 34 -18.64 -25.05 -47.30
C SER A 34 -17.93 -23.70 -47.40
N GLY A 35 -16.81 -23.56 -46.68
CA GLY A 35 -16.03 -22.33 -46.72
C GLY A 35 -14.88 -22.34 -45.71
N SER A 36 -14.21 -21.23 -45.62
CA SER A 36 -13.17 -20.98 -44.60
C SER A 36 -13.18 -19.51 -44.20
N GLU A 37 -12.87 -19.24 -42.94
CA GLU A 37 -12.77 -17.91 -42.36
C GLU A 37 -11.63 -17.83 -41.38
N ALA A 38 -10.86 -16.73 -41.42
CA ALA A 38 -9.81 -16.46 -40.46
C ALA A 38 -10.40 -15.75 -39.24
N VAL A 39 -10.29 -16.37 -38.08
CA VAL A 39 -10.77 -15.79 -36.81
C VAL A 39 -9.58 -15.37 -35.95
N THR A 40 -9.62 -14.16 -35.42
CA THR A 40 -8.59 -13.67 -34.48
C THR A 40 -8.87 -14.22 -33.11
N ILE A 41 -7.87 -14.83 -32.48
CA ILE A 41 -7.96 -15.35 -31.11
C ILE A 41 -7.47 -14.27 -30.16
N SER A 42 -8.38 -13.71 -29.37
CA SER A 42 -8.10 -12.63 -28.41
C SER A 42 -8.13 -13.07 -26.96
N THR A 43 -8.57 -14.30 -26.67
CA THR A 43 -8.73 -14.82 -25.32
C THR A 43 -7.80 -16.03 -25.11
N ALA A 44 -7.06 -16.04 -23.98
CA ALA A 44 -6.24 -17.17 -23.59
C ALA A 44 -7.12 -18.38 -23.23
N GLY A 45 -6.55 -19.59 -23.43
CA GLY A 45 -7.24 -20.85 -23.22
C GLY A 45 -8.15 -21.26 -24.38
N ASN A 46 -9.10 -22.13 -24.14
CA ASN A 46 -9.93 -22.78 -25.13
C ASN A 46 -11.04 -21.87 -25.69
N ASN A 47 -10.91 -21.47 -26.95
CA ASN A 47 -11.91 -20.75 -27.69
C ASN A 47 -12.75 -21.69 -28.54
N ASN A 48 -14.03 -21.86 -28.23
CA ASN A 48 -14.94 -22.80 -28.89
C ASN A 48 -15.72 -22.10 -30.00
N PHE A 49 -15.62 -22.62 -31.21
CA PHE A 49 -16.32 -22.16 -32.39
C PHE A 49 -17.30 -23.23 -32.87
N SER A 50 -18.55 -22.88 -33.02
CA SER A 50 -19.59 -23.77 -33.53
C SER A 50 -20.24 -23.23 -34.81
N ILE A 51 -20.63 -24.13 -35.70
CA ILE A 51 -21.36 -23.84 -36.90
C ILE A 51 -22.58 -24.76 -37.03
N SER A 52 -23.72 -24.20 -37.37
CA SER A 52 -24.94 -24.96 -37.57
C SER A 52 -25.35 -24.94 -39.05
N CYS A 53 -25.59 -26.12 -39.62
CA CYS A 53 -25.98 -26.28 -41.03
C CYS A 53 -27.40 -26.86 -41.13
N ASN A 54 -28.19 -26.27 -42.02
CA ASN A 54 -29.58 -26.64 -42.31
C ASN A 54 -29.68 -27.32 -43.64
N GLY A 55 -30.48 -28.40 -43.70
CA GLY A 55 -30.78 -29.12 -44.94
C GLY A 55 -32.17 -29.77 -44.91
N ALA A 56 -32.59 -30.44 -45.98
CA ALA A 56 -33.90 -31.07 -46.06
C ALA A 56 -34.15 -32.16 -44.99
N GLY A 57 -33.07 -32.69 -44.38
CA GLY A 57 -33.13 -33.69 -43.29
C GLY A 57 -33.11 -33.11 -41.89
N GLY A 58 -33.09 -31.75 -41.72
CA GLY A 58 -32.98 -31.08 -40.44
C GLY A 58 -31.64 -30.37 -40.26
N ASN A 59 -31.32 -30.00 -39.00
CA ASN A 59 -30.14 -29.24 -38.61
C ASN A 59 -29.05 -30.15 -38.06
N SER A 60 -27.78 -29.79 -38.31
CA SER A 60 -26.61 -30.41 -37.68
C SER A 60 -25.63 -29.33 -37.23
N THR A 61 -25.02 -29.49 -36.09
CA THR A 61 -24.01 -28.57 -35.54
C THR A 61 -22.68 -29.27 -35.34
N ALA A 62 -21.60 -28.59 -35.74
CA ALA A 62 -20.22 -29.02 -35.47
C ALA A 62 -19.47 -27.93 -34.71
N SER A 63 -18.53 -28.29 -33.90
CA SER A 63 -17.66 -27.37 -33.16
C SER A 63 -16.20 -27.74 -33.25
N VAL A 64 -15.36 -26.74 -33.12
CA VAL A 64 -13.91 -26.86 -33.03
C VAL A 64 -13.40 -25.93 -31.95
N THR A 65 -12.38 -26.35 -31.24
CA THR A 65 -11.67 -25.57 -30.24
C THR A 65 -10.35 -25.09 -30.82
N VAL A 66 -10.06 -23.79 -30.63
CA VAL A 66 -8.76 -23.19 -30.92
C VAL A 66 -8.20 -22.64 -29.60
N GLU A 67 -7.03 -23.10 -29.23
CA GLU A 67 -6.35 -22.65 -28.04
C GLU A 67 -5.63 -21.32 -28.32
N GLY A 68 -5.91 -20.29 -27.49
CA GLY A 68 -5.14 -19.04 -27.46
C GLY A 68 -4.07 -19.08 -26.38
N TYR A 69 -2.84 -18.68 -26.71
CA TYR A 69 -1.75 -18.65 -25.74
C TYR A 69 -0.91 -17.37 -25.83
N ARG A 70 -0.11 -17.09 -24.81
CA ARG A 70 1.00 -16.13 -24.81
C ARG A 70 2.30 -16.88 -24.58
N ASN A 71 3.40 -16.33 -25.04
CA ASN A 71 4.71 -16.71 -24.51
C ASN A 71 4.99 -15.79 -23.32
N THR A 72 5.40 -16.39 -22.23
CA THR A 72 5.80 -15.70 -21.02
C THR A 72 7.23 -16.04 -20.70
N ASP A 73 8.04 -15.01 -20.53
CA ASP A 73 9.42 -15.13 -20.07
C ASP A 73 9.45 -14.91 -18.57
N GLY A 74 10.22 -15.70 -17.85
CA GLY A 74 10.34 -15.53 -16.40
C GLY A 74 11.65 -16.07 -15.86
N VAL A 75 11.80 -15.94 -14.55
CA VAL A 75 12.95 -16.44 -13.79
C VAL A 75 12.48 -17.16 -12.53
N VAL A 76 13.14 -18.25 -12.18
CA VAL A 76 12.93 -18.97 -10.91
C VAL A 76 14.06 -18.58 -9.97
N VAL A 77 13.69 -18.05 -8.80
CA VAL A 77 14.62 -17.44 -7.86
C VAL A 77 14.42 -17.99 -6.45
N ASP A 78 15.44 -18.62 -5.98
CA ASP A 78 15.81 -18.89 -4.59
C ASP A 78 17.34 -19.03 -4.61
N GLY A 79 18.02 -17.99 -5.20
CA GLY A 79 19.40 -18.03 -5.67
C GLY A 79 19.50 -18.53 -7.12
N TYR A 80 18.69 -18.13 -8.06
CA TYR A 80 18.57 -18.63 -9.43
C TYR A 80 18.59 -20.16 -9.55
N ILE A 81 17.45 -20.74 -9.79
CA ILE A 81 17.29 -22.20 -9.90
C ILE A 81 17.50 -22.67 -11.33
N SER A 82 18.57 -23.43 -11.56
CA SER A 82 18.88 -24.03 -12.86
C SER A 82 18.31 -25.45 -13.00
N GLY A 83 17.73 -25.73 -14.15
CA GLY A 83 17.21 -27.07 -14.46
C GLY A 83 15.89 -27.41 -13.78
N ALA A 84 15.21 -26.43 -13.20
CA ALA A 84 13.87 -26.62 -12.66
C ALA A 84 12.87 -26.91 -13.77
N GLU A 85 11.97 -27.87 -13.57
CA GLU A 85 10.81 -28.07 -14.42
C GLU A 85 9.78 -26.97 -14.13
N VAL A 86 9.47 -26.15 -15.14
CA VAL A 86 8.49 -25.05 -15.02
C VAL A 86 7.28 -25.43 -15.86
N PHE A 87 6.10 -25.42 -15.27
CA PHE A 87 4.87 -25.80 -15.97
C PHE A 87 3.68 -24.91 -15.56
N ILE A 88 2.63 -24.91 -16.39
CA ILE A 88 1.36 -24.26 -16.11
C ILE A 88 0.39 -25.32 -15.60
N ASP A 89 0.13 -25.28 -14.30
CA ASP A 89 -0.86 -26.16 -13.66
C ASP A 89 -2.27 -25.60 -13.91
N GLU A 90 -2.99 -26.21 -14.88
CA GLU A 90 -4.32 -25.78 -15.29
C GLU A 90 -5.44 -26.42 -14.44
N ASN A 91 -5.12 -27.43 -13.64
CA ASN A 91 -6.09 -28.25 -12.93
C ASN A 91 -5.88 -28.27 -11.39
N ASP A 92 -4.95 -27.46 -10.88
CA ASP A 92 -4.62 -27.33 -9.46
C ASP A 92 -4.17 -28.65 -8.79
N ASN A 93 -3.56 -29.55 -9.56
CA ASN A 93 -3.06 -30.83 -9.03
C ASN A 93 -1.57 -30.78 -8.63
N TRP A 94 -0.89 -29.68 -8.96
CA TRP A 94 0.51 -29.37 -8.64
C TRP A 94 1.52 -30.38 -9.19
N SER A 95 1.19 -31.00 -10.30
CA SER A 95 1.99 -32.00 -10.98
C SER A 95 1.98 -31.75 -12.48
N ALA A 96 3.14 -31.81 -13.12
CA ALA A 96 3.23 -31.60 -14.56
C ALA A 96 2.50 -32.71 -15.32
N ASP A 97 1.45 -32.36 -16.02
CA ASP A 97 0.66 -33.26 -16.85
C ASP A 97 1.06 -33.15 -18.32
N SER A 98 0.92 -34.25 -19.05
CA SER A 98 1.32 -34.32 -20.48
C SER A 98 0.53 -33.38 -21.41
N ILE A 99 -0.57 -32.81 -20.92
CA ILE A 99 -1.42 -31.86 -21.64
C ILE A 99 -1.08 -30.40 -21.31
N GLU A 100 -0.32 -30.15 -20.25
CA GLU A 100 0.07 -28.85 -19.78
C GLU A 100 1.34 -28.34 -20.48
N SER A 101 1.46 -27.02 -20.52
CA SER A 101 2.68 -26.42 -21.05
C SER A 101 3.80 -26.55 -20.03
N SER A 102 4.97 -26.97 -20.47
CA SER A 102 6.17 -27.04 -19.63
C SER A 102 7.41 -26.48 -20.31
N SER A 103 8.39 -26.11 -19.51
CA SER A 103 9.69 -25.59 -19.90
C SER A 103 10.72 -25.98 -18.83
N THR A 104 12.01 -25.70 -19.08
CA THR A 104 13.07 -25.92 -18.10
C THR A 104 13.86 -24.63 -17.93
N SER A 105 14.16 -24.26 -16.68
CA SER A 105 14.97 -23.09 -16.40
C SER A 105 16.43 -23.31 -16.81
N ASN A 106 17.05 -22.28 -17.36
CA ASN A 106 18.45 -22.32 -17.79
C ASN A 106 19.42 -22.05 -16.62
N ASN A 107 20.72 -21.89 -16.91
CA ASN A 107 21.74 -21.59 -15.90
C ASN A 107 21.63 -20.19 -15.24
N ASP A 108 20.73 -19.34 -15.70
CA ASP A 108 20.41 -18.05 -15.07
C ASP A 108 19.01 -18.09 -14.43
N GLY A 109 18.45 -19.29 -14.18
CA GLY A 109 17.09 -19.47 -13.68
C GLY A 109 15.99 -19.10 -14.68
N LYS A 110 16.33 -18.62 -15.88
CA LYS A 110 15.37 -18.07 -16.86
C LYS A 110 14.68 -19.15 -17.65
N PHE A 111 13.41 -18.93 -17.95
CA PHE A 111 12.59 -19.79 -18.79
C PHE A 111 11.68 -18.99 -19.72
N THR A 112 11.24 -19.65 -20.80
CA THR A 112 10.14 -19.16 -21.66
C THR A 112 9.12 -20.27 -21.75
N ILE A 113 7.85 -19.97 -21.46
CA ILE A 113 6.77 -20.95 -21.46
C ILE A 113 5.56 -20.44 -22.23
N LYS A 114 4.85 -21.38 -22.91
CA LYS A 114 3.55 -21.11 -23.49
C LYS A 114 2.52 -21.03 -22.36
N TYR A 115 1.94 -19.86 -22.17
CA TYR A 115 0.94 -19.61 -21.14
C TYR A 115 -0.49 -19.56 -21.71
N THR A 116 -1.37 -20.36 -21.16
CA THR A 116 -2.80 -20.40 -21.49
C THR A 116 -3.66 -19.86 -20.34
N ASN A 117 -3.75 -20.61 -19.25
CA ASN A 117 -4.46 -20.28 -18.02
C ASN A 117 -4.02 -21.27 -16.94
N GLY A 118 -3.86 -20.87 -15.70
CA GLY A 118 -3.46 -21.72 -14.58
C GLY A 118 -2.46 -21.07 -13.66
N ASN A 119 -1.94 -21.85 -12.72
CA ASN A 119 -0.84 -21.43 -11.84
C ASN A 119 0.49 -21.76 -12.51
N LEU A 120 1.46 -20.87 -12.36
CA LEU A 120 2.82 -21.17 -12.76
C LEU A 120 3.52 -21.90 -11.62
N VAL A 121 4.09 -23.05 -11.92
CA VAL A 121 4.76 -23.91 -10.95
C VAL A 121 6.17 -24.18 -11.40
N SER A 122 7.12 -24.12 -10.50
CA SER A 122 8.50 -24.55 -10.66
C SER A 122 8.78 -25.70 -9.71
N LEU A 123 9.35 -26.78 -10.19
CA LEU A 123 9.64 -27.99 -9.42
C LEU A 123 11.11 -28.38 -9.55
N GLY A 124 11.78 -28.57 -8.42
CA GLY A 124 13.15 -29.03 -8.33
C GLY A 124 14.17 -28.06 -8.94
N GLY A 125 15.28 -28.61 -9.44
CA GLY A 125 16.39 -27.83 -9.97
C GLY A 125 17.56 -27.68 -9.01
N THR A 126 18.61 -27.01 -9.46
CA THR A 126 19.80 -26.73 -8.64
C THR A 126 19.85 -25.25 -8.31
N ASP A 127 19.82 -24.92 -7.03
CA ASP A 127 20.12 -23.57 -6.57
C ASP A 127 21.59 -23.24 -6.89
N LEU A 128 21.79 -22.18 -7.65
CA LEU A 128 23.12 -21.81 -8.13
C LEU A 128 23.98 -21.14 -7.05
N ASP A 129 23.36 -20.56 -6.03
CA ASP A 129 24.08 -19.95 -4.93
C ASP A 129 24.64 -21.03 -3.98
N SER A 130 23.82 -21.96 -3.52
CA SER A 130 24.25 -23.05 -2.64
C SER A 130 24.89 -24.24 -3.35
N GLN A 131 24.66 -24.39 -4.66
CA GLN A 131 24.99 -25.57 -5.49
C GLN A 131 24.28 -26.85 -5.02
N ILE A 132 23.12 -26.72 -4.38
CA ILE A 132 22.34 -27.82 -3.85
C ILE A 132 21.21 -28.16 -4.81
N LEU A 133 20.98 -29.45 -5.03
CA LEU A 133 19.83 -29.96 -5.76
C LEU A 133 18.59 -29.89 -4.84
N LEU A 134 17.62 -29.08 -5.21
CA LEU A 134 16.32 -28.95 -4.55
C LEU A 134 15.36 -30.02 -5.10
N ASP A 135 15.55 -31.26 -4.68
CA ASP A 135 14.73 -32.38 -5.18
C ASP A 135 13.31 -32.27 -4.62
N ASN A 136 12.32 -32.31 -5.54
CA ASN A 136 10.88 -32.18 -5.22
C ASN A 136 10.48 -30.86 -4.51
N PHE A 137 11.32 -29.84 -4.54
CA PHE A 137 10.98 -28.52 -3.99
C PHE A 137 10.14 -27.74 -5.00
N LEU A 138 8.96 -27.29 -4.57
CA LEU A 138 7.97 -26.65 -5.42
C LEU A 138 7.78 -25.20 -5.03
N ILE A 139 7.98 -24.30 -5.99
CA ILE A 139 7.72 -22.86 -5.86
C ILE A 139 6.62 -22.51 -6.85
N THR A 140 5.65 -21.69 -6.45
CA THR A 140 4.51 -21.36 -7.28
C THR A 140 4.20 -19.88 -7.31
N HIS A 141 3.42 -19.50 -8.33
CA HIS A 141 2.91 -18.16 -8.53
C HIS A 141 1.47 -18.22 -9.05
N LYS A 142 0.54 -17.59 -8.34
CA LYS A 142 -0.85 -17.51 -8.75
C LYS A 142 -1.06 -16.34 -9.71
N LEU A 143 -1.34 -16.63 -10.97
CA LEU A 143 -1.39 -15.66 -12.07
C LEU A 143 -2.67 -14.83 -12.17
N ASN A 144 -3.50 -14.77 -11.14
CA ASN A 144 -4.77 -14.04 -11.18
C ASN A 144 -4.53 -12.53 -11.38
N GLY A 145 -4.64 -12.10 -12.65
CA GLY A 145 -4.70 -10.68 -13.02
C GLY A 145 -3.38 -10.03 -13.47
N HIS A 146 -2.25 -10.67 -13.34
CA HIS A 146 -0.96 -10.14 -13.78
C HIS A 146 -0.57 -10.68 -15.17
N SER A 147 -0.68 -9.84 -16.19
CA SER A 147 -0.40 -10.23 -17.59
C SER A 147 1.10 -10.33 -17.94
N ASP A 148 1.98 -9.79 -17.09
CA ASP A 148 3.42 -9.66 -17.38
C ASP A 148 4.32 -10.12 -16.22
N PHE A 149 3.87 -11.12 -15.43
CA PHE A 149 4.69 -11.59 -14.35
C PHE A 149 5.97 -12.26 -14.92
N LYS A 150 7.04 -12.25 -14.12
CA LYS A 150 8.34 -12.78 -14.56
C LYS A 150 9.12 -13.51 -13.47
N VAL A 151 8.74 -13.40 -12.21
CA VAL A 151 9.56 -13.89 -11.10
C VAL A 151 8.80 -14.90 -10.25
N VAL A 152 9.37 -16.07 -10.06
CA VAL A 152 8.83 -17.15 -9.22
C VAL A 152 9.76 -17.34 -8.03
N THR A 153 9.31 -17.04 -6.84
CA THR A 153 10.07 -17.07 -5.58
C THR A 153 9.30 -17.74 -4.45
N PRO A 154 9.95 -18.09 -3.35
CA PRO A 154 9.24 -18.53 -2.15
C PRO A 154 8.23 -17.49 -1.63
N VAL A 155 8.52 -16.19 -1.76
CA VAL A 155 7.59 -15.11 -1.39
C VAL A 155 6.35 -15.09 -2.28
N THR A 156 6.50 -15.30 -3.60
CA THR A 156 5.35 -15.44 -4.50
C THR A 156 4.52 -16.69 -4.20
N SER A 157 5.15 -17.73 -3.64
CA SER A 157 4.44 -18.93 -3.18
C SER A 157 3.55 -18.62 -1.98
N ILE A 158 4.03 -17.82 -1.02
CA ILE A 158 3.19 -17.34 0.09
C ILE A 158 1.97 -16.59 -0.47
N ALA A 159 2.20 -15.61 -1.37
CA ALA A 159 1.11 -14.86 -1.99
C ALA A 159 0.09 -15.76 -2.72
N ALA A 160 0.56 -16.84 -3.37
CA ALA A 160 -0.30 -17.76 -4.09
C ALA A 160 -1.28 -18.53 -3.17
N PHE A 161 -0.88 -18.78 -1.93
CA PHE A 161 -1.68 -19.53 -0.95
C PHE A 161 -2.44 -18.65 0.05
N MET A 162 -2.21 -17.34 0.09
CA MET A 162 -3.04 -16.41 0.86
C MET A 162 -4.43 -16.28 0.26
N ALA A 163 -5.45 -16.09 1.11
CA ALA A 163 -6.81 -15.78 0.65
C ALA A 163 -6.86 -14.42 -0.06
N ASP A 164 -6.08 -13.46 0.42
CA ASP A 164 -5.85 -12.16 -0.21
C ASP A 164 -4.36 -11.95 -0.48
N ALA A 165 -3.93 -12.20 -1.71
CA ALA A 165 -2.53 -12.04 -2.12
C ALA A 165 -2.02 -10.60 -2.01
N SER A 166 -2.89 -9.58 -1.95
CA SER A 166 -2.50 -8.19 -1.79
C SER A 166 -1.91 -7.89 -0.41
N LEU A 167 -2.16 -8.74 0.58
CA LEU A 167 -1.64 -8.60 1.94
C LEU A 167 -0.18 -9.04 2.07
N VAL A 168 0.40 -9.72 1.09
CA VAL A 168 1.75 -10.29 1.22
C VAL A 168 2.80 -9.23 1.53
N ASN A 169 2.75 -8.07 0.90
CA ASN A 169 3.70 -7.02 1.14
C ASN A 169 3.65 -6.55 2.61
N ILE A 170 2.48 -6.14 3.07
CA ILE A 170 2.32 -5.62 4.43
C ILE A 170 2.60 -6.69 5.50
N THR A 171 2.17 -7.94 5.28
CA THR A 171 2.40 -9.03 6.23
C THR A 171 3.87 -9.44 6.33
N MET A 172 4.61 -9.30 5.24
CA MET A 172 6.04 -9.64 5.16
C MET A 172 6.95 -8.43 5.38
N GLY A 173 6.40 -7.23 5.61
CA GLY A 173 7.19 -6.00 5.76
C GLY A 173 7.85 -5.53 4.46
N ILE A 174 7.22 -5.77 3.33
CA ILE A 174 7.69 -5.35 2.01
C ILE A 174 6.99 -4.05 1.64
N ASP A 175 7.74 -3.06 1.13
CA ASP A 175 7.17 -1.79 0.68
C ASP A 175 6.05 -2.03 -0.36
N SER A 176 4.93 -1.34 -0.18
CA SER A 176 3.75 -1.49 -1.04
C SER A 176 3.98 -1.08 -2.50
N SER A 177 5.01 -0.31 -2.79
CA SER A 177 5.42 0.06 -4.15
C SER A 177 6.13 -1.08 -4.91
N ILE A 178 6.58 -2.12 -4.21
CA ILE A 178 7.25 -3.27 -4.79
C ILE A 178 6.24 -4.27 -5.31
N ASP A 179 6.29 -4.54 -6.60
CA ASP A 179 5.55 -5.65 -7.20
C ASP A 179 6.40 -6.93 -7.14
N ILE A 180 6.21 -7.75 -6.09
CA ILE A 180 6.95 -8.99 -5.87
C ILE A 180 6.87 -9.99 -7.04
N PHE A 181 5.85 -9.85 -7.90
CA PHE A 181 5.63 -10.74 -9.03
C PHE A 181 6.52 -10.42 -10.24
N THR A 182 7.12 -9.24 -10.25
CA THR A 182 8.03 -8.76 -11.31
C THR A 182 9.41 -8.41 -10.80
N PHE A 183 9.60 -8.34 -9.50
CA PHE A 183 10.84 -7.93 -8.85
C PHE A 183 11.79 -9.12 -8.66
N ASP A 184 12.97 -9.07 -9.26
CA ASP A 184 14.01 -10.09 -9.11
C ASP A 184 14.93 -9.76 -7.92
N PRO A 185 14.83 -10.48 -6.79
CA PRO A 185 15.62 -10.19 -5.60
C PRO A 185 17.12 -10.53 -5.76
N VAL A 186 17.52 -11.30 -6.76
CA VAL A 186 18.92 -11.63 -7.01
C VAL A 186 19.60 -10.57 -7.86
N ASP A 187 18.84 -9.81 -8.64
CA ASP A 187 19.37 -8.69 -9.41
C ASP A 187 19.78 -7.56 -8.45
N ASN A 188 21.06 -7.19 -8.44
CA ASN A 188 21.70 -6.24 -7.51
C ASN A 188 21.74 -6.69 -6.02
N LYS A 189 21.70 -8.00 -5.75
CA LYS A 189 21.96 -8.55 -4.42
C LYS A 189 23.35 -8.11 -3.90
N GLY A 190 23.41 -7.73 -2.60
CA GLY A 190 24.64 -7.30 -1.94
C GLY A 190 24.84 -5.78 -1.88
N ASP A 191 23.94 -4.99 -2.46
CA ASP A 191 24.00 -3.52 -2.40
C ASP A 191 23.35 -2.93 -1.13
N GLY A 192 22.74 -3.77 -0.30
CA GLY A 192 21.87 -3.37 0.80
C GLY A 192 20.54 -2.81 0.28
N GLY A 193 19.43 -3.16 0.85
CA GLY A 193 18.15 -2.66 0.41
C GLY A 193 17.14 -3.78 0.13
N ILE A 194 16.10 -3.43 -0.64
CA ILE A 194 14.96 -4.33 -0.84
C ILE A 194 15.32 -5.64 -1.55
N ASN A 195 16.34 -5.66 -2.42
CA ASN A 195 16.81 -6.90 -3.04
C ASN A 195 17.33 -7.89 -1.99
N ASP A 196 18.16 -7.42 -1.09
CA ASP A 196 18.73 -8.24 -0.02
C ASP A 196 17.64 -8.72 0.94
N TYR A 197 16.73 -7.84 1.31
CA TYR A 197 15.60 -8.18 2.17
C TYR A 197 14.69 -9.27 1.56
N LEU A 198 14.29 -9.13 0.30
CA LEU A 198 13.45 -10.12 -0.38
C LEU A 198 14.16 -11.45 -0.61
N TYR A 199 15.46 -11.40 -0.91
CA TYR A 199 16.29 -12.60 -1.03
C TYR A 199 16.40 -13.32 0.31
N GLU A 200 16.63 -12.60 1.41
CA GLU A 200 16.65 -13.15 2.77
C GLU A 200 15.32 -13.81 3.13
N LYS A 201 14.20 -13.10 2.96
CA LYS A 201 12.87 -13.65 3.25
C LYS A 201 12.53 -14.87 2.40
N GLY A 202 12.95 -14.90 1.13
CA GLY A 202 12.84 -16.07 0.28
C GLY A 202 13.57 -17.27 0.87
N ASN A 203 14.84 -17.12 1.22
CA ASN A 203 15.64 -18.19 1.82
C ASN A 203 15.10 -18.67 3.17
N GLN A 204 14.64 -17.75 4.04
CA GLN A 204 14.01 -18.09 5.32
C GLN A 204 12.76 -18.95 5.12
N LEU A 205 11.90 -18.58 4.17
CA LEU A 205 10.70 -19.35 3.82
C LEU A 205 11.06 -20.74 3.25
N THR A 206 12.07 -20.82 2.39
CA THR A 206 12.59 -22.09 1.85
C THR A 206 13.06 -23.00 2.97
N VAL A 207 13.92 -22.49 3.85
CA VAL A 207 14.46 -23.25 4.97
C VAL A 207 13.35 -23.75 5.89
N LEU A 208 12.38 -22.90 6.21
CA LEU A 208 11.24 -23.26 7.05
C LEU A 208 10.39 -24.37 6.39
N ALA A 209 9.99 -24.17 5.14
CA ALA A 209 9.17 -25.15 4.42
C ALA A 209 9.90 -26.50 4.25
N TYR A 210 11.20 -26.46 3.91
CA TYR A 210 12.00 -27.65 3.71
C TYR A 210 12.25 -28.43 5.02
N ALA A 211 12.50 -27.71 6.12
CA ALA A 211 12.66 -28.31 7.43
C ALA A 211 11.40 -29.04 7.91
N ILE A 212 10.24 -28.39 7.74
CA ILE A 212 8.95 -28.98 8.10
C ILE A 212 8.65 -30.21 7.22
N GLN A 213 8.93 -30.11 5.89
CA GLN A 213 8.79 -31.23 4.98
C GLN A 213 9.60 -32.45 5.44
N ASN A 214 10.85 -32.25 5.78
CA ASN A 214 11.74 -33.36 6.19
C ASN A 214 11.22 -34.06 7.46
N ILE A 215 10.80 -33.31 8.46
CA ILE A 215 10.24 -33.90 9.68
C ILE A 215 8.95 -34.68 9.40
N THR A 216 8.05 -34.11 8.63
CA THR A 216 6.75 -34.73 8.38
C THR A 216 6.87 -35.99 7.51
N ASN A 217 7.76 -35.98 6.53
CA ASN A 217 8.03 -37.13 5.68
C ASN A 217 8.71 -38.27 6.44
N ASP A 218 9.68 -37.99 7.29
CA ASP A 218 10.40 -38.99 8.08
C ASP A 218 9.50 -39.67 9.12
N LEU A 219 8.57 -38.92 9.73
CA LEU A 219 7.67 -39.45 10.75
C LEU A 219 6.44 -40.18 10.18
N ASN A 220 6.00 -39.88 8.97
CA ASN A 220 4.70 -40.30 8.45
C ASN A 220 4.77 -40.84 7.05
N THR A 221 5.53 -41.58 6.52
CA THR A 221 5.53 -42.34 5.24
C THR A 221 4.58 -41.79 4.13
N THR A 222 4.14 -40.53 4.20
CA THR A 222 3.31 -39.85 3.20
C THR A 222 4.22 -38.93 2.37
N THR A 223 4.06 -38.97 1.07
CA THR A 223 4.76 -38.06 0.13
C THR A 223 4.01 -36.72 0.11
N GLU A 224 4.23 -35.88 1.10
CA GLU A 224 3.75 -34.51 1.10
C GLU A 224 4.65 -33.65 0.20
N THR A 225 4.06 -32.65 -0.47
CA THR A 225 4.81 -31.73 -1.34
C THR A 225 5.13 -30.44 -0.59
N THR A 226 6.17 -29.74 -0.99
CA THR A 226 6.57 -28.43 -0.42
C THR A 226 5.43 -27.40 -0.46
N GLN A 227 4.52 -27.53 -1.41
CA GLN A 227 3.29 -26.75 -1.52
C GLN A 227 2.45 -26.76 -0.24
N ASP A 228 2.27 -27.92 0.38
CA ASP A 228 1.45 -28.05 1.59
C ASP A 228 2.02 -27.23 2.75
N TYR A 229 3.34 -27.09 2.79
CA TYR A 229 4.05 -26.35 3.81
C TYR A 229 4.03 -24.84 3.53
N PHE A 230 4.22 -24.41 2.28
CA PHE A 230 4.00 -23.00 1.91
C PHE A 230 2.57 -22.55 2.19
N LYS A 231 1.60 -23.40 1.93
CA LYS A 231 0.19 -23.12 2.27
C LYS A 231 -0.03 -22.95 3.77
N ALA A 232 0.53 -23.84 4.59
CA ALA A 232 0.40 -23.75 6.05
C ALA A 232 1.09 -22.49 6.62
N ILE A 233 2.23 -22.11 6.05
CA ILE A 233 2.95 -20.88 6.41
C ILE A 233 2.10 -19.66 6.03
N ALA A 234 1.56 -19.61 4.80
CA ALA A 234 0.73 -18.51 4.32
C ALA A 234 -0.55 -18.33 5.16
N GLU A 235 -1.22 -19.44 5.50
CA GLU A 235 -2.41 -19.43 6.35
C GLU A 235 -2.10 -18.89 7.77
N GLU A 236 -0.93 -19.20 8.34
CA GLU A 236 -0.57 -18.68 9.66
C GLU A 236 -0.16 -17.19 9.58
N ILE A 237 0.58 -16.78 8.54
CA ILE A 237 0.90 -15.37 8.30
C ILE A 237 -0.39 -14.53 8.22
N GLU A 238 -1.34 -14.95 7.39
CA GLU A 238 -2.60 -14.23 7.22
C GLU A 238 -3.43 -14.20 8.51
N LYS A 239 -3.46 -15.28 9.26
CA LYS A 239 -4.16 -15.38 10.53
C LYS A 239 -3.55 -14.49 11.62
N GLU A 240 -2.22 -14.44 11.75
CA GLU A 240 -1.55 -13.55 12.69
C GLU A 240 -1.76 -12.09 12.32
N TYR A 241 -1.61 -11.74 11.06
CA TYR A 241 -1.88 -10.38 10.58
C TYR A 241 -3.33 -9.94 10.89
N ASN A 242 -4.32 -10.78 10.63
CA ASN A 242 -5.73 -10.48 10.92
C ASN A 242 -6.03 -10.30 12.42
N GLN A 243 -5.14 -10.76 13.31
CA GLN A 243 -5.26 -10.56 14.76
C GLN A 243 -4.53 -9.31 15.26
N THR A 244 -3.43 -8.94 14.64
CA THR A 244 -2.51 -7.90 15.13
C THR A 244 -2.49 -6.65 14.27
N GLU A 245 -2.92 -6.75 12.99
CA GLU A 245 -2.79 -5.73 11.95
C GLU A 245 -1.35 -5.21 11.80
N SER A 246 -0.37 -6.10 12.06
CA SER A 246 1.06 -5.79 12.03
C SER A 246 1.82 -6.82 11.20
N LYS A 247 3.04 -6.47 10.77
CA LYS A 247 3.98 -7.41 10.15
C LYS A 247 4.10 -8.68 11.00
N VAL A 248 4.20 -9.80 10.32
CA VAL A 248 4.36 -11.12 10.96
C VAL A 248 5.83 -11.49 11.01
N ASP A 249 6.34 -11.76 12.20
CA ASP A 249 7.70 -12.23 12.39
C ASP A 249 7.76 -13.75 12.25
N ILE A 250 8.22 -14.21 11.08
CA ILE A 250 8.33 -15.63 10.74
C ILE A 250 9.52 -16.32 11.42
N GLU A 251 10.41 -15.58 12.08
CA GLU A 251 11.66 -16.05 12.68
C GLU A 251 11.47 -16.56 14.12
N THR A 252 10.30 -16.34 14.71
CA THR A 252 10.04 -16.68 16.10
C THR A 252 9.71 -18.15 16.34
N GLU A 253 10.15 -18.70 17.48
CA GLU A 253 9.74 -20.03 17.95
C GLU A 253 8.22 -20.18 18.01
N ALA A 254 7.52 -19.11 18.41
CA ALA A 254 6.06 -19.10 18.51
C ALA A 254 5.38 -19.24 17.14
N PHE A 255 5.86 -18.53 16.13
CA PHE A 255 5.36 -18.64 14.76
C PHE A 255 5.58 -20.05 14.20
N VAL A 256 6.81 -20.53 14.26
CA VAL A 256 7.17 -21.87 13.77
C VAL A 256 6.32 -22.96 14.43
N THR A 257 6.10 -22.86 15.76
CA THR A 257 5.25 -23.80 16.50
C THR A 257 3.81 -23.81 15.96
N LYS A 258 3.23 -22.64 15.68
CA LYS A 258 1.86 -22.53 15.13
C LYS A 258 1.74 -23.10 13.73
N VAL A 259 2.77 -22.91 12.88
CA VAL A 259 2.81 -23.53 11.55
C VAL A 259 2.79 -25.06 11.68
N PHE A 260 3.53 -25.64 12.62
CA PHE A 260 3.46 -27.07 12.91
C PHE A 260 2.05 -27.51 13.35
N ASP A 261 1.40 -26.75 14.24
CA ASP A 261 0.04 -27.06 14.71
C ASP A 261 -0.99 -27.05 13.57
N ASN A 262 -0.84 -26.13 12.60
CA ASN A 262 -1.67 -26.09 11.40
C ASN A 262 -1.47 -27.35 10.55
N ILE A 263 -0.22 -27.76 10.31
CA ILE A 263 0.11 -28.95 9.52
C ILE A 263 -0.39 -30.22 10.21
N ILE A 264 -0.14 -30.38 11.50
CA ILE A 264 -0.62 -31.50 12.31
C ILE A 264 -2.15 -31.62 12.18
N THR A 265 -2.85 -30.50 12.25
CA THR A 265 -4.32 -30.46 12.17
C THR A 265 -4.81 -30.76 10.76
N ALA A 266 -4.21 -30.17 9.73
CA ALA A 266 -4.65 -30.29 8.34
C ALA A 266 -4.36 -31.67 7.74
N LYS A 267 -3.25 -32.31 8.13
CA LYS A 267 -2.75 -33.55 7.52
C LYS A 267 -2.94 -34.80 8.39
N THR A 268 -3.46 -34.68 9.60
CA THR A 268 -3.55 -35.80 10.57
C THR A 268 -2.21 -36.46 10.88
N VAL A 269 -1.14 -35.69 10.78
CA VAL A 269 0.23 -36.08 11.11
C VAL A 269 0.39 -36.06 12.63
N THR A 270 1.16 -36.98 13.20
CA THR A 270 1.45 -36.99 14.62
C THR A 270 2.92 -36.64 14.84
N ILE A 271 3.20 -35.48 15.39
CA ILE A 271 4.52 -35.04 15.84
C ILE A 271 4.44 -34.87 17.35
N ASP A 272 5.36 -35.48 18.11
CA ASP A 272 5.37 -35.29 19.55
C ASP A 272 5.83 -33.86 19.93
N GLU A 273 5.39 -33.39 21.10
CA GLU A 273 5.65 -32.02 21.55
C GLU A 273 7.16 -31.72 21.71
N ALA A 274 8.00 -32.69 22.05
CA ALA A 274 9.44 -32.45 22.20
C ALA A 274 10.09 -32.24 20.82
N THR A 275 9.75 -33.04 19.82
CA THR A 275 10.20 -32.89 18.44
C THR A 275 9.76 -31.54 17.87
N LYS A 276 8.50 -31.17 18.02
CA LYS A 276 7.96 -29.88 17.59
C LYS A 276 8.71 -28.70 18.22
N ASN A 277 8.82 -28.69 19.55
CA ASN A 277 9.46 -27.59 20.28
C ASN A 277 10.96 -27.47 20.00
N ASN A 278 11.67 -28.60 19.90
CA ASN A 278 13.11 -28.58 19.59
C ASN A 278 13.34 -28.06 18.18
N THR A 279 12.53 -28.46 17.21
CA THR A 279 12.64 -27.98 15.83
C THR A 279 12.31 -26.48 15.75
N ALA A 280 11.26 -26.00 16.43
CA ALA A 280 10.93 -24.61 16.46
C ALA A 280 12.07 -23.74 17.04
N LYS A 281 12.71 -24.21 18.11
CA LYS A 281 13.89 -23.54 18.69
C LYS A 281 15.07 -23.49 17.74
N VAL A 282 15.37 -24.61 17.09
CA VAL A 282 16.48 -24.71 16.14
C VAL A 282 16.26 -23.76 14.96
N LEU A 283 15.06 -23.76 14.39
CA LEU A 283 14.71 -22.85 13.30
C LEU A 283 14.76 -21.39 13.72
N ALA A 284 14.18 -21.04 14.86
CA ALA A 284 14.23 -19.67 15.38
C ALA A 284 15.66 -19.19 15.67
N GLY A 285 16.59 -20.09 15.99
CA GLY A 285 18.01 -19.76 16.14
C GLY A 285 18.74 -19.50 14.82
N VAL A 286 18.36 -20.20 13.74
CA VAL A 286 19.02 -20.09 12.43
C VAL A 286 18.45 -18.97 11.58
N MET A 287 17.14 -18.76 11.60
CA MET A 287 16.44 -17.81 10.72
C MET A 287 17.06 -16.41 10.72
N PRO A 288 17.39 -15.79 11.87
CA PRO A 288 17.99 -14.45 11.90
C PRO A 288 19.41 -14.39 11.31
N VAL A 289 20.08 -15.54 11.11
CA VAL A 289 21.42 -15.60 10.52
C VAL A 289 21.37 -15.70 9.00
N ILE A 290 20.21 -16.11 8.44
CA ILE A 290 19.96 -16.19 7.00
C ILE A 290 19.75 -14.78 6.48
N GLU A 291 20.83 -14.10 6.14
CA GLU A 291 20.82 -12.75 5.57
C GLU A 291 21.89 -12.63 4.47
N VAL A 292 21.79 -11.62 3.63
CA VAL A 292 22.83 -11.31 2.63
C VAL A 292 24.05 -10.75 3.32
N LYS A 293 25.19 -11.38 3.14
CA LYS A 293 26.47 -10.98 3.73
C LYS A 293 27.30 -10.14 2.76
N SER A 294 28.36 -9.57 3.26
CA SER A 294 29.30 -8.72 2.51
C SER A 294 30.00 -9.42 1.32
N SER A 295 29.85 -10.72 1.16
CA SER A 295 30.31 -11.46 -0.01
C SER A 295 29.37 -12.62 -0.32
N ASP A 296 29.24 -12.95 -1.60
CA ASP A 296 28.47 -14.11 -2.08
C ASP A 296 28.93 -15.42 -1.46
N GLU A 297 30.23 -15.56 -1.18
CA GLU A 297 30.80 -16.75 -0.54
C GLU A 297 30.23 -16.97 0.88
N LEU A 298 30.10 -15.90 1.67
CA LEU A 298 29.54 -15.97 3.03
C LEU A 298 28.04 -16.24 2.99
N THR A 299 27.31 -15.55 2.14
CA THR A 299 25.86 -15.79 1.93
C THR A 299 25.62 -17.24 1.52
N THR A 300 26.36 -17.73 0.54
CA THR A 300 26.32 -19.13 0.06
C THR A 300 26.62 -20.13 1.17
N ALA A 301 27.61 -19.86 2.04
CA ALA A 301 27.97 -20.76 3.13
C ALA A 301 26.82 -20.90 4.14
N ILE A 302 26.17 -19.79 4.51
CA ILE A 302 25.02 -19.81 5.44
C ILE A 302 23.84 -20.59 4.84
N ILE A 303 23.49 -20.30 3.58
CA ILE A 303 22.41 -21.01 2.88
C ILE A 303 22.75 -22.51 2.77
N ARG A 304 23.99 -22.87 2.42
CA ARG A 304 24.42 -24.27 2.37
C ARG A 304 24.27 -24.95 3.72
N PHE A 305 24.68 -24.30 4.82
CA PHE A 305 24.44 -24.82 6.17
C PHE A 305 22.95 -25.08 6.41
N ALA A 306 22.09 -24.11 6.09
CA ALA A 306 20.65 -24.17 6.34
C ALA A 306 19.95 -25.28 5.52
N ILE A 307 20.42 -25.56 4.31
CA ILE A 307 19.81 -26.58 3.44
C ILE A 307 20.45 -27.98 3.62
N SER A 308 21.61 -28.09 4.23
CA SER A 308 22.31 -29.37 4.45
C SER A 308 22.46 -29.78 5.90
N THR A 309 23.33 -29.13 6.66
CA THR A 309 23.64 -29.50 8.05
C THR A 309 22.42 -29.35 8.95
N LEU A 310 21.75 -28.20 8.88
CA LEU A 310 20.51 -27.97 9.61
C LEU A 310 19.45 -29.05 9.33
N GLN A 311 19.27 -29.45 8.07
CA GLN A 311 18.28 -30.48 7.72
C GLN A 311 18.64 -31.85 8.30
N THR A 312 19.94 -32.18 8.36
CA THR A 312 20.42 -33.39 9.00
C THR A 312 20.16 -33.38 10.50
N ASP A 313 20.37 -32.24 11.14
CA ASP A 313 20.15 -32.06 12.59
C ASP A 313 18.65 -32.09 12.92
N ILE A 314 17.81 -31.54 12.04
CA ILE A 314 16.34 -31.65 12.15
C ILE A 314 15.88 -33.10 12.05
N GLN A 315 16.46 -33.90 11.16
CA GLN A 315 16.19 -35.34 11.10
C GLN A 315 16.66 -36.07 12.36
N ALA A 316 17.78 -35.64 12.96
CA ALA A 316 18.23 -36.20 14.24
C ALA A 316 17.24 -35.89 15.38
N ILE A 317 16.62 -34.73 15.36
CA ILE A 317 15.53 -34.36 16.28
C ILE A 317 14.32 -35.28 16.05
N ALA A 318 13.88 -35.43 14.81
CA ALA A 318 12.70 -36.22 14.42
C ALA A 318 12.84 -37.71 14.83
N ASN A 319 14.03 -38.29 14.69
CA ASN A 319 14.27 -39.69 15.05
C ASN A 319 14.76 -39.90 16.50
N GLY A 320 14.84 -38.84 17.31
CA GLY A 320 15.23 -38.88 18.72
C GLY A 320 16.73 -39.11 18.96
N SER A 321 17.58 -38.91 17.96
CA SER A 321 19.04 -39.05 18.07
C SER A 321 19.77 -37.73 18.35
N ALA A 322 19.06 -36.59 18.38
CA ALA A 322 19.62 -35.28 18.68
C ALA A 322 20.23 -35.25 20.09
N THR A 323 21.41 -34.67 20.21
CA THR A 323 22.08 -34.49 21.53
C THR A 323 21.72 -33.15 22.17
N GLU A 324 21.79 -33.07 23.50
CA GLU A 324 21.58 -31.81 24.20
C GLU A 324 22.63 -30.74 23.81
N GLU A 325 23.88 -31.17 23.49
CA GLU A 325 24.96 -30.30 23.02
C GLU A 325 24.61 -29.69 21.63
N MET A 326 24.12 -30.50 20.69
CA MET A 326 23.67 -30.03 19.38
C MET A 326 22.54 -29.01 19.52
N LEU A 327 21.50 -29.32 20.31
CA LEU A 327 20.40 -28.39 20.54
C LEU A 327 20.85 -27.09 21.20
N ALA A 328 21.82 -27.16 22.14
CA ALA A 328 22.39 -26.00 22.80
C ALA A 328 23.17 -25.09 21.82
N SER A 329 23.82 -25.67 20.79
CA SER A 329 24.55 -24.89 19.78
C SER A 329 23.61 -23.95 19.01
N TYR A 330 22.39 -24.38 18.71
CA TYR A 330 21.40 -23.54 18.01
C TYR A 330 20.81 -22.41 18.87
N THR A 331 20.79 -22.58 20.19
CA THR A 331 20.17 -21.60 21.09
C THR A 331 21.16 -20.67 21.75
N ASN A 332 22.40 -21.11 21.96
CA ASN A 332 23.40 -20.38 22.72
C ASN A 332 24.56 -19.87 21.87
N ASP A 333 24.91 -20.51 20.78
CA ASP A 333 26.12 -20.23 20.02
C ASP A 333 26.03 -20.61 18.52
N ILE A 334 24.90 -20.31 17.90
CA ILE A 334 24.62 -20.65 16.50
C ILE A 334 25.67 -20.08 15.53
N ILE A 335 26.20 -18.90 15.81
CA ILE A 335 27.21 -18.24 14.97
C ILE A 335 28.48 -19.08 14.89
N ASN A 336 29.02 -19.51 16.03
CA ASN A 336 30.21 -20.35 16.05
C ASN A 336 29.91 -21.74 15.48
N TYR A 337 28.72 -22.28 15.69
CA TYR A 337 28.35 -23.58 15.13
C TYR A 337 28.34 -23.54 13.59
N ILE A 338 27.76 -22.51 12.98
CA ILE A 338 27.79 -22.32 11.52
C ILE A 338 29.23 -22.06 11.05
N ALA A 339 29.98 -21.23 11.76
CA ALA A 339 31.34 -20.88 11.40
C ALA A 339 32.26 -22.09 11.38
N GLU A 340 32.16 -22.98 12.36
CA GLU A 340 32.94 -24.23 12.45
C GLU A 340 32.52 -25.21 11.35
N ASP A 341 31.22 -25.42 11.13
CA ASP A 341 30.69 -26.34 10.12
C ASP A 341 31.10 -25.91 8.70
N GLN A 342 31.00 -24.63 8.38
CA GLN A 342 31.32 -24.08 7.06
C GLN A 342 32.77 -23.61 6.92
N ASN A 343 33.59 -23.70 7.99
CA ASN A 343 34.98 -23.26 8.03
C ASN A 343 35.16 -21.78 7.63
N ILE A 344 34.34 -20.91 8.21
CA ILE A 344 34.35 -19.46 7.99
C ILE A 344 34.58 -18.71 9.30
N ASP A 345 34.85 -17.40 9.22
CA ASP A 345 35.07 -16.53 10.37
C ASP A 345 33.74 -16.15 11.02
N ALA A 346 33.54 -16.45 12.30
CA ALA A 346 32.32 -16.18 13.04
C ALA A 346 31.97 -14.67 13.05
N ASP A 347 32.97 -13.80 13.12
CA ASP A 347 32.74 -12.33 13.12
C ASP A 347 32.13 -11.84 11.81
N LYS A 348 32.29 -12.60 10.73
CA LYS A 348 31.75 -12.24 9.41
C LYS A 348 30.29 -12.65 9.20
N ILE A 349 29.79 -13.60 9.99
CA ILE A 349 28.40 -14.10 9.88
C ILE A 349 27.51 -13.65 11.03
N THR A 350 28.03 -12.88 11.97
CA THR A 350 27.21 -12.26 13.00
C THR A 350 26.15 -11.37 12.35
N PRO A 351 24.86 -11.50 12.72
CA PRO A 351 23.79 -10.72 12.12
C PRO A 351 24.11 -9.23 12.08
N SER A 352 23.84 -8.60 10.97
CA SER A 352 23.99 -7.15 10.79
C SER A 352 22.73 -6.42 11.28
N VAL A 353 22.89 -5.14 11.60
CA VAL A 353 21.77 -4.23 11.73
C VAL A 353 21.66 -3.52 10.39
N ASN A 354 20.52 -3.66 9.73
CA ASN A 354 20.24 -2.98 8.47
C ASN A 354 18.95 -2.17 8.62
N ALA A 355 18.95 -0.94 8.11
CA ALA A 355 17.78 -0.09 8.04
C ALA A 355 17.45 0.18 6.58
N PHE A 356 16.18 0.08 6.23
CA PHE A 356 15.68 0.30 4.88
C PHE A 356 14.66 1.43 4.89
N SER A 357 14.61 2.17 3.78
CA SER A 357 13.72 3.32 3.67
C SER A 357 12.24 2.95 3.79
N ASP A 358 11.49 3.81 4.47
CA ASP A 358 10.06 3.71 4.67
C ASP A 358 9.32 4.82 3.93
N SER A 359 8.02 4.62 3.78
CA SER A 359 7.12 5.64 3.24
C SER A 359 5.79 5.67 4.00
N ALA A 360 5.22 6.86 4.14
CA ALA A 360 3.92 7.05 4.75
C ALA A 360 3.14 8.16 4.04
N THR A 361 1.81 8.16 4.19
CA THR A 361 0.94 9.21 3.65
C THR A 361 -0.02 9.67 4.74
N THR A 362 -0.17 10.98 4.92
CA THR A 362 -1.08 11.59 5.88
C THR A 362 -1.69 12.85 5.30
N PRO A 363 -2.93 13.22 5.65
CA PRO A 363 -3.44 14.56 5.42
C PRO A 363 -2.59 15.61 6.17
N GLU A 364 -2.50 16.82 5.67
CA GLU A 364 -1.91 17.93 6.44
C GLU A 364 -2.62 18.11 7.80
N ASP A 365 -1.96 18.74 8.74
CA ASP A 365 -2.44 18.93 10.14
C ASP A 365 -2.75 17.64 10.90
N THR A 366 -2.48 16.48 10.34
CA THR A 366 -2.76 15.18 10.93
C THR A 366 -1.46 14.41 11.17
N ALA A 367 -1.19 14.08 12.43
CA ALA A 367 -0.05 13.25 12.80
C ALA A 367 -0.27 11.79 12.38
N ILE A 368 0.80 11.12 11.93
CA ILE A 368 0.80 9.71 11.56
C ILE A 368 1.83 8.92 12.37
N THR A 369 1.46 7.72 12.80
CA THR A 369 2.40 6.76 13.40
C THR A 369 2.97 5.86 12.33
N ILE A 370 4.29 5.71 12.30
CA ILE A 370 5.04 4.96 11.30
C ILE A 370 5.81 3.86 12.01
N ASP A 371 5.60 2.63 11.58
CA ASP A 371 6.37 1.47 12.03
C ASP A 371 7.62 1.35 11.16
N ILE A 372 8.70 1.98 11.60
CA ILE A 372 9.95 2.08 10.84
C ILE A 372 10.77 0.79 10.82
N LEU A 373 10.43 -0.19 11.67
CA LEU A 373 11.18 -1.44 11.78
C LEU A 373 10.61 -2.58 10.96
N VAL A 374 9.52 -2.33 10.23
CA VAL A 374 8.77 -3.37 9.49
C VAL A 374 9.63 -4.08 8.45
N ASN A 375 10.51 -3.34 7.78
CA ASN A 375 11.39 -3.83 6.71
C ASN A 375 12.86 -3.98 7.16
N ASP A 376 13.19 -3.64 8.41
CA ASP A 376 14.55 -3.63 8.93
C ASP A 376 15.01 -5.00 9.45
N SER A 377 16.32 -5.20 9.44
CA SER A 377 16.96 -6.40 9.99
C SER A 377 17.75 -6.08 11.25
N TYR A 378 17.43 -6.76 12.34
CA TYR A 378 18.12 -6.66 13.63
C TYR A 378 17.82 -7.90 14.48
N VAL A 379 18.61 -8.13 15.53
CA VAL A 379 18.38 -9.28 16.42
C VAL A 379 17.23 -8.98 17.38
N THR A 380 16.06 -9.56 17.16
CA THR A 380 14.83 -9.27 17.93
C THR A 380 14.94 -9.58 19.44
N THR A 381 15.85 -10.47 19.84
CA THR A 381 16.08 -10.84 21.24
C THR A 381 17.01 -9.89 21.99
N ALA A 382 17.64 -8.94 21.31
CA ALA A 382 18.56 -7.98 21.90
C ALA A 382 17.96 -6.55 21.85
N PRO A 383 18.19 -5.72 22.88
CA PRO A 383 17.63 -4.37 22.92
C PRO A 383 18.20 -3.50 21.78
N ILE A 384 17.34 -2.73 21.15
CA ILE A 384 17.69 -1.72 20.16
C ILE A 384 17.51 -0.32 20.74
N ASN A 385 18.22 0.65 20.17
CA ASN A 385 18.03 2.07 20.44
C ASN A 385 17.77 2.79 19.11
N ILE A 386 16.68 3.56 19.04
CA ILE A 386 16.29 4.34 17.88
C ILE A 386 16.59 5.80 18.14
N THR A 387 17.28 6.44 17.23
CA THR A 387 17.45 7.89 17.16
C THR A 387 16.98 8.41 15.82
N PHE A 388 16.52 9.67 15.77
CA PHE A 388 15.96 10.26 14.57
C PHE A 388 16.24 11.75 14.52
N GLU A 389 16.11 12.33 13.33
CA GLU A 389 16.12 13.77 13.09
C GLU A 389 14.72 14.22 12.66
N ASN A 390 14.37 15.49 12.88
CA ASN A 390 13.11 16.04 12.37
C ASN A 390 13.18 16.21 10.86
N GLY A 391 12.02 16.16 10.22
CA GLY A 391 11.87 16.57 8.83
C GLY A 391 12.10 18.08 8.65
N SER A 392 12.11 18.53 7.44
CA SER A 392 12.22 19.97 7.10
C SER A 392 10.90 20.71 7.30
N SER A 393 9.79 19.98 7.32
CA SER A 393 8.41 20.49 7.34
C SER A 393 7.51 19.71 8.30
N GLY A 394 8.12 19.11 9.35
CA GLY A 394 7.39 18.41 10.41
C GLY A 394 8.31 17.91 11.51
N ASP A 395 7.69 17.64 12.65
CA ASP A 395 8.35 17.14 13.86
C ASP A 395 8.19 15.61 13.98
N VAL A 396 9.28 14.95 14.43
CA VAL A 396 9.29 13.51 14.69
C VAL A 396 9.42 13.26 16.19
N SER A 397 8.69 12.26 16.70
CA SER A 397 8.77 11.83 18.09
C SER A 397 8.58 10.32 18.22
N LEU A 398 8.99 9.73 19.36
CA LEU A 398 8.68 8.33 19.67
C LEU A 398 7.19 8.17 20.01
N ALA A 399 6.58 7.09 19.58
CA ALA A 399 5.22 6.75 19.99
C ALA A 399 5.17 6.38 21.49
N GLU A 400 4.19 6.92 22.23
CA GLU A 400 4.10 6.71 23.69
C GLU A 400 3.91 5.24 24.09
N SER A 401 3.19 4.46 23.28
CA SER A 401 2.85 3.07 23.61
C SER A 401 3.78 2.04 22.97
N TYR A 402 4.51 2.43 21.94
CA TYR A 402 5.40 1.57 21.16
C TYR A 402 6.70 2.34 20.87
N PRO A 403 7.74 2.19 21.71
CA PRO A 403 8.99 2.94 21.57
C PRO A 403 9.79 2.59 20.30
N GLU A 404 9.31 1.66 19.52
CA GLU A 404 9.85 1.20 18.24
C GLU A 404 9.16 1.85 17.04
N GLN A 405 8.12 2.68 17.27
CA GLN A 405 7.40 3.42 16.25
C GLN A 405 7.67 4.91 16.38
N LEU A 406 7.68 5.63 15.25
CA LEU A 406 7.81 7.08 15.21
C LEU A 406 6.47 7.73 14.86
N VAL A 407 6.21 8.87 15.46
CA VAL A 407 5.08 9.75 15.12
C VAL A 407 5.66 10.94 14.37
N TYR A 408 5.21 11.14 13.15
CA TYR A 408 5.47 12.33 12.36
C TYR A 408 4.27 13.26 12.43
N THR A 409 4.52 14.54 12.72
CA THR A 409 3.51 15.60 12.77
C THR A 409 3.90 16.67 11.75
N PRO A 410 3.15 16.84 10.67
CA PRO A 410 3.41 17.91 9.71
C PRO A 410 3.39 19.31 10.35
N ASP A 411 4.15 20.24 9.80
CA ASP A 411 3.97 21.66 10.09
C ASP A 411 2.56 22.10 9.65
N ALA A 412 1.98 23.06 10.38
CA ALA A 412 0.62 23.50 10.10
C ALA A 412 0.46 23.94 8.63
N ASN A 413 -0.57 23.44 7.98
CA ASN A 413 -0.93 23.74 6.59
C ASN A 413 0.20 23.45 5.58
N PHE A 414 1.07 22.49 5.89
CA PHE A 414 2.09 22.04 4.94
C PHE A 414 1.57 20.84 4.16
N ASN A 415 1.51 20.95 2.85
CA ASN A 415 1.28 19.83 1.94
C ASN A 415 2.47 19.65 0.99
N GLY A 416 2.73 18.41 0.55
CA GLY A 416 3.88 18.06 -0.26
C GLY A 416 4.60 16.81 0.23
N THR A 417 5.90 16.77 0.08
CA THR A 417 6.74 15.65 0.52
C THR A 417 7.78 16.14 1.50
N ASP A 418 7.91 15.48 2.63
CA ASP A 418 8.98 15.69 3.60
C ASP A 418 9.76 14.38 3.81
N THR A 419 11.00 14.50 4.28
CA THR A 419 11.88 13.34 4.53
C THR A 419 12.64 13.56 5.81
N PHE A 420 12.70 12.54 6.65
CA PHE A 420 13.55 12.51 7.84
C PHE A 420 14.33 11.20 7.92
N THR A 421 15.43 11.19 8.68
CA THR A 421 16.30 10.02 8.83
C THR A 421 16.17 9.45 10.24
N TYR A 422 16.11 8.12 10.34
CA TYR A 422 16.25 7.42 11.62
C TYR A 422 17.50 6.54 11.63
N THR A 423 17.95 6.16 12.83
CA THR A 423 19.11 5.29 13.04
C THR A 423 18.80 4.26 14.11
N ILE A 424 18.99 2.99 13.75
CA ILE A 424 18.94 1.86 14.69
C ILE A 424 20.34 1.61 15.22
N THR A 425 20.44 1.43 16.52
CA THR A 425 21.69 1.01 17.19
C THR A 425 21.42 -0.24 18.00
N GLN A 426 22.20 -1.29 17.76
CA GLN A 426 22.17 -2.52 18.53
C GLN A 426 23.60 -2.95 18.87
N GLY A 427 23.96 -2.88 20.14
CA GLY A 427 25.35 -3.07 20.57
C GLY A 427 26.29 -1.99 20.01
N ASP A 428 27.25 -2.39 19.20
CA ASP A 428 28.22 -1.53 18.51
C ASP A 428 27.87 -1.31 17.03
N LYS A 429 26.77 -1.90 16.54
CA LYS A 429 26.32 -1.81 15.16
C LYS A 429 25.25 -0.73 15.02
N THR A 430 25.30 0.00 13.91
CA THR A 430 24.33 1.05 13.56
C THR A 430 23.95 0.95 12.10
N ALA A 431 22.69 1.24 11.79
CA ALA A 431 22.21 1.44 10.45
C ALA A 431 21.24 2.63 10.40
N SER A 432 21.19 3.35 9.31
CA SER A 432 20.30 4.50 9.14
C SER A 432 19.55 4.40 7.83
N ALA A 433 18.30 4.87 7.83
CA ALA A 433 17.48 4.96 6.63
C ALA A 433 16.60 6.21 6.66
N ASP A 434 16.05 6.56 5.51
CA ASP A 434 15.17 7.71 5.34
C ASP A 434 13.70 7.27 5.34
N VAL A 435 12.87 8.09 5.96
CA VAL A 435 11.41 7.96 5.88
C VAL A 435 10.88 9.10 5.01
N THR A 436 10.17 8.74 3.95
CA THR A 436 9.50 9.72 3.08
C THR A 436 8.03 9.81 3.43
N VAL A 437 7.56 11.00 3.81
CA VAL A 437 6.15 11.25 4.13
C VAL A 437 5.53 12.10 3.03
N THR A 438 4.44 11.60 2.46
CA THR A 438 3.60 12.38 1.54
C THR A 438 2.45 12.99 2.33
N ILE A 439 2.38 14.32 2.35
CA ILE A 439 1.38 15.10 3.05
C ILE A 439 0.36 15.59 2.00
N GLU A 440 -0.87 15.08 2.12
CA GLU A 440 -1.96 15.43 1.21
C GLU A 440 -2.61 16.73 1.64
N SER A 441 -2.91 17.61 0.68
CA SER A 441 -3.65 18.85 0.91
C SER A 441 -5.08 18.56 1.39
N VAL A 442 -5.53 19.29 2.38
CA VAL A 442 -6.92 19.32 2.88
C VAL A 442 -7.40 20.77 2.82
N ASN A 443 -8.60 20.98 2.32
CA ASN A 443 -9.15 22.33 2.22
C ASN A 443 -9.27 23.01 3.59
N ASP A 444 -8.59 24.15 3.74
CA ASP A 444 -8.71 25.03 4.88
C ASP A 444 -9.85 26.06 4.70
N LEU A 445 -10.41 26.53 5.81
CA LEU A 445 -11.46 27.53 5.76
C LEU A 445 -10.90 28.91 5.37
N PRO A 446 -11.55 29.64 4.45
CA PRO A 446 -11.16 31.00 4.13
C PRO A 446 -11.36 31.94 5.34
N THR A 447 -10.60 32.99 5.40
CA THR A 447 -10.63 33.96 6.49
C THR A 447 -11.12 35.33 6.06
N ILE A 448 -11.88 36.01 6.94
CA ILE A 448 -12.32 37.41 6.79
C ILE A 448 -11.66 38.24 7.88
N ASP A 449 -10.73 39.12 7.51
CA ASP A 449 -10.09 40.06 8.45
C ASP A 449 -10.77 41.44 8.35
N ILE A 450 -11.69 41.67 9.28
CA ILE A 450 -12.42 42.89 9.43
C ILE A 450 -12.87 43.04 10.88
N ALA A 451 -12.95 44.24 11.40
CA ALA A 451 -13.50 44.48 12.73
C ALA A 451 -15.02 44.21 12.76
N SER A 452 -15.51 43.63 13.83
CA SER A 452 -16.96 43.38 14.04
C SER A 452 -17.80 44.66 14.17
N THR A 453 -17.14 45.79 14.45
CA THR A 453 -17.77 47.13 14.47
C THR A 453 -16.84 48.12 13.77
N ILE A 454 -17.38 48.86 12.82
CA ILE A 454 -16.69 49.91 12.09
C ILE A 454 -17.39 51.21 12.36
N LEU A 455 -16.64 52.26 12.71
CA LEU A 455 -17.17 53.60 12.91
C LEU A 455 -16.91 54.42 11.63
N VAL A 456 -17.97 55.03 11.10
CA VAL A 456 -17.92 55.86 9.89
C VAL A 456 -18.63 57.19 10.20
N ASP A 457 -18.04 58.27 9.75
CA ASP A 457 -18.68 59.58 9.84
C ASP A 457 -19.88 59.62 8.89
N GLU A 458 -20.98 60.23 9.30
CA GLU A 458 -22.08 60.50 8.40
C GLU A 458 -21.64 61.38 7.22
N ASN A 459 -22.48 61.49 6.20
CA ASN A 459 -22.20 62.27 4.99
C ASN A 459 -21.03 61.76 4.14
N GLN A 460 -20.53 60.55 4.41
CA GLN A 460 -19.46 59.91 3.64
C GLN A 460 -19.88 58.53 3.15
N ASN A 461 -19.47 58.18 1.90
CA ASN A 461 -19.82 56.89 1.33
C ASN A 461 -18.80 55.78 1.65
N GLY A 462 -17.56 56.14 1.98
CA GLY A 462 -16.50 55.13 2.22
C GLY A 462 -16.67 54.43 3.56
N VAL A 463 -16.61 53.10 3.56
CA VAL A 463 -16.63 52.31 4.80
C VAL A 463 -15.24 51.71 5.07
N THR A 464 -14.83 50.69 4.27
CA THR A 464 -13.53 50.04 4.45
C THR A 464 -13.20 49.16 3.27
N THR A 465 -11.95 48.67 3.19
CA THR A 465 -11.56 47.56 2.36
C THR A 465 -11.53 46.30 3.23
N ILE A 466 -12.12 45.20 2.74
CA ILE A 466 -12.20 43.94 3.45
C ILE A 466 -10.99 43.07 2.99
N SER A 467 -10.22 42.58 3.96
CA SER A 467 -9.15 41.63 3.68
C SER A 467 -9.69 40.20 3.80
N ILE A 468 -9.48 39.43 2.80
CA ILE A 468 -9.80 38.00 2.76
C ILE A 468 -8.55 37.22 2.37
N SER A 469 -8.36 36.04 2.93
CA SER A 469 -7.25 35.15 2.58
C SER A 469 -7.62 33.71 2.80
N ASP A 470 -6.94 32.87 2.07
CA ASP A 470 -7.03 31.42 2.15
C ASP A 470 -5.64 30.84 2.21
N VAL A 471 -5.46 29.78 2.97
CA VAL A 471 -4.16 29.12 3.17
C VAL A 471 -3.78 28.29 1.92
N ASP A 472 -4.77 27.65 1.32
CA ASP A 472 -4.59 26.85 0.10
C ASP A 472 -4.39 27.70 -1.16
N ASN A 473 -4.58 29.02 -1.04
CA ASN A 473 -4.57 29.98 -2.14
C ASN A 473 -5.71 29.77 -3.15
N ASP A 474 -6.85 29.33 -2.69
CA ASP A 474 -8.04 29.14 -3.49
C ASP A 474 -8.63 30.48 -4.00
N GLU A 475 -9.42 30.40 -5.07
CA GLU A 475 -10.09 31.56 -5.64
C GLU A 475 -11.27 31.97 -4.74
N LEU A 476 -11.11 33.07 -4.02
CA LEU A 476 -12.09 33.55 -3.07
C LEU A 476 -13.18 34.37 -3.70
N SER A 477 -14.43 34.11 -3.31
CA SER A 477 -15.59 34.94 -3.62
C SER A 477 -16.16 35.56 -2.36
N LEU A 478 -16.18 36.93 -2.31
CA LEU A 478 -16.76 37.69 -1.21
C LEU A 478 -18.16 38.20 -1.61
N SER A 479 -19.12 37.99 -0.74
CA SER A 479 -20.50 38.44 -0.93
C SER A 479 -21.05 39.14 0.30
N LEU A 480 -22.08 39.99 0.08
CA LEU A 480 -22.71 40.80 1.08
C LEU A 480 -24.19 40.40 1.25
N SER A 481 -24.62 40.26 2.47
CA SER A 481 -26.01 39.98 2.86
C SER A 481 -26.36 40.67 4.20
N GLY A 482 -27.48 40.34 4.78
CA GLY A 482 -27.93 40.90 6.05
C GLY A 482 -29.00 42.01 5.91
N THR A 483 -29.51 42.48 7.05
CA THR A 483 -30.70 43.36 7.09
C THR A 483 -30.53 44.65 6.32
N ASP A 484 -29.33 45.22 6.32
CA ASP A 484 -29.02 46.49 5.69
C ASP A 484 -28.13 46.40 4.46
N SER A 485 -27.93 45.20 3.92
CA SER A 485 -27.04 44.95 2.78
C SER A 485 -27.38 45.80 1.55
N GLU A 486 -28.66 46.08 1.32
CA GLU A 486 -29.15 46.92 0.22
C GLU A 486 -28.66 48.39 0.30
N SER A 487 -28.19 48.85 1.45
CA SER A 487 -27.62 50.17 1.64
C SER A 487 -26.16 50.28 1.18
N PHE A 488 -25.53 49.16 0.83
CA PHE A 488 -24.09 49.10 0.51
C PHE A 488 -23.83 48.59 -0.88
N ASN A 489 -22.67 48.98 -1.40
CA ASN A 489 -22.07 48.43 -2.58
C ASN A 489 -20.74 47.75 -2.20
N LEU A 490 -20.52 46.54 -2.67
CA LEU A 490 -19.26 45.79 -2.52
C LEU A 490 -18.62 45.69 -3.90
N SER A 491 -17.42 46.25 -4.07
CA SER A 491 -16.70 46.23 -5.34
C SER A 491 -15.95 44.90 -5.53
N SER A 492 -15.47 44.64 -6.76
CA SER A 492 -14.58 43.52 -7.08
C SER A 492 -13.23 43.57 -6.35
N ASP A 493 -12.83 44.74 -5.85
CA ASP A 493 -11.59 44.93 -5.08
C ASP A 493 -11.85 44.87 -3.56
N ASN A 494 -12.99 44.28 -3.15
CA ASN A 494 -13.41 44.10 -1.77
C ASN A 494 -13.61 45.42 -1.00
N VAL A 495 -13.90 46.50 -1.71
CA VAL A 495 -14.16 47.79 -1.07
C VAL A 495 -15.68 47.92 -0.77
N LEU A 496 -15.99 48.11 0.50
CA LEU A 496 -17.34 48.35 0.99
C LEU A 496 -17.62 49.84 1.04
N THR A 497 -18.72 50.27 0.44
CA THR A 497 -19.15 51.67 0.42
C THR A 497 -20.66 51.74 0.62
N PHE A 498 -21.16 52.86 1.17
CA PHE A 498 -22.58 53.17 1.13
C PHE A 498 -22.98 53.52 -0.33
N ILE A 499 -24.20 53.15 -0.73
CA ILE A 499 -24.83 53.60 -1.98
C ILE A 499 -25.20 55.06 -1.88
N GLU A 500 -25.82 55.44 -0.76
CA GLU A 500 -26.11 56.83 -0.36
C GLU A 500 -25.45 57.09 0.99
N ALA A 501 -24.89 58.30 1.17
CA ALA A 501 -24.22 58.66 2.40
C ALA A 501 -25.18 58.54 3.59
N PRO A 502 -24.77 57.93 4.71
CA PRO A 502 -25.61 57.79 5.90
C PRO A 502 -25.84 59.13 6.56
N ASP A 503 -27.00 59.26 7.20
CA ASP A 503 -27.46 60.41 8.00
C ASP A 503 -27.73 59.86 9.41
N TYR A 504 -27.00 60.36 10.42
CA TYR A 504 -27.03 59.84 11.79
C TYR A 504 -28.42 60.06 12.42
N GLU A 505 -29.07 61.16 12.12
CA GLU A 505 -30.42 61.50 12.65
C GLU A 505 -31.49 60.58 12.11
N THR A 506 -31.22 59.97 10.94
CA THR A 506 -32.11 58.99 10.32
C THR A 506 -31.80 57.58 10.81
N LYS A 507 -30.49 57.21 10.85
CA LYS A 507 -30.11 55.86 11.26
C LYS A 507 -28.68 55.81 11.80
N THR A 508 -28.53 55.41 13.07
CA THR A 508 -27.28 55.43 13.83
C THR A 508 -26.39 54.22 13.62
N SER A 509 -26.91 53.14 13.03
CA SER A 509 -26.13 51.91 12.76
C SER A 509 -26.77 51.04 11.69
N TYR A 510 -25.93 50.30 11.01
CA TYR A 510 -26.30 49.31 9.98
C TYR A 510 -25.69 47.95 10.31
N SER A 511 -26.42 46.86 10.02
CA SER A 511 -26.00 45.48 10.23
C SER A 511 -25.95 44.73 8.93
N ILE A 512 -24.75 44.19 8.63
CA ILE A 512 -24.50 43.41 7.45
C ILE A 512 -23.83 42.08 7.81
N THR A 513 -23.94 41.11 6.93
CA THR A 513 -23.22 39.83 7.00
C THR A 513 -22.36 39.71 5.75
N LEU A 514 -21.06 39.54 5.96
CA LEU A 514 -20.09 39.20 4.91
C LEU A 514 -19.96 37.68 4.83
N SER A 515 -19.88 37.14 3.62
CA SER A 515 -19.66 35.71 3.36
C SER A 515 -18.54 35.55 2.37
N VAL A 516 -17.50 34.82 2.72
CA VAL A 516 -16.41 34.43 1.81
C VAL A 516 -16.46 32.94 1.57
N SER A 517 -16.32 32.54 0.33
CA SER A 517 -16.25 31.14 -0.09
C SER A 517 -15.03 30.91 -0.96
N ASP A 518 -14.36 29.79 -0.74
CA ASP A 518 -13.29 29.21 -1.54
C ASP A 518 -13.80 28.28 -2.67
N GLY A 519 -15.13 28.10 -2.76
CA GLY A 519 -15.78 27.19 -3.71
C GLY A 519 -16.11 25.83 -3.10
N ILE A 520 -15.56 25.48 -1.95
CA ILE A 520 -15.79 24.23 -1.19
C ILE A 520 -16.58 24.55 0.09
N GLU A 521 -16.11 25.51 0.86
CA GLU A 521 -16.70 25.92 2.14
C GLU A 521 -17.00 27.44 2.17
N THR A 522 -17.70 27.89 3.21
CA THR A 522 -18.09 29.31 3.34
C THR A 522 -18.01 29.75 4.78
N VAL A 523 -17.28 30.83 5.02
CA VAL A 523 -17.20 31.52 6.32
C VAL A 523 -18.01 32.80 6.29
N THR A 524 -18.74 33.07 7.36
CA THR A 524 -19.57 34.29 7.50
C THR A 524 -19.14 35.12 8.69
N LYS A 525 -19.27 36.43 8.55
CA LYS A 525 -18.97 37.39 9.62
C LYS A 525 -19.97 38.52 9.66
N ASP A 526 -20.62 38.69 10.79
CA ASP A 526 -21.52 39.83 11.04
C ASP A 526 -20.71 41.07 11.38
N VAL A 527 -21.06 42.18 10.75
CA VAL A 527 -20.40 43.49 10.93
C VAL A 527 -21.44 44.55 11.19
N THR A 528 -21.22 45.32 12.21
CA THR A 528 -22.01 46.53 12.51
C THR A 528 -21.25 47.78 12.06
N ILE A 529 -21.86 48.58 11.21
CA ILE A 529 -21.36 49.90 10.82
C ILE A 529 -22.09 50.93 11.70
N ALA A 530 -21.38 51.50 12.65
CA ALA A 530 -21.88 52.56 13.54
C ALA A 530 -21.59 53.91 12.88
N ILE A 531 -22.59 54.78 12.87
CA ILE A 531 -22.44 56.10 12.29
C ILE A 531 -22.03 57.09 13.39
N ASN A 532 -21.03 57.90 13.11
CA ASN A 532 -20.55 58.95 13.96
C ASN A 532 -21.32 60.25 13.61
N ASN A 533 -21.90 60.86 14.63
CA ASN A 533 -22.66 62.11 14.52
C ASN A 533 -21.70 63.28 14.25
N LEU A 534 -21.98 64.04 13.23
CA LEU A 534 -21.31 65.28 12.90
C LEU A 534 -22.26 66.45 13.14
N ASN A 535 -21.74 67.60 13.57
CA ASN A 535 -22.55 68.83 13.72
C ASN A 535 -22.79 69.41 12.31
N ASP A 536 -23.86 69.01 11.67
CA ASP A 536 -24.23 69.46 10.32
C ASP A 536 -25.70 69.97 10.23
N ASN A 537 -26.48 69.81 11.30
CA ASN A 537 -27.83 70.25 11.37
C ASN A 537 -27.92 71.55 12.18
N PRO A 538 -28.37 72.67 11.58
CA PRO A 538 -28.55 73.92 12.38
C PRO A 538 -29.72 73.81 13.35
N PRO A 539 -29.61 74.39 14.55
CA PRO A 539 -30.68 74.34 15.51
C PRO A 539 -31.97 74.95 14.98
N ILE A 540 -33.08 74.31 15.26
CA ILE A 540 -34.42 74.71 14.83
C ILE A 540 -35.21 75.21 16.05
N PHE A 541 -35.77 76.39 15.95
CA PHE A 541 -36.68 76.87 17.00
C PHE A 541 -37.94 76.01 17.02
N SER A 542 -38.20 75.38 18.17
CA SER A 542 -39.42 74.61 18.42
C SER A 542 -40.58 75.49 18.92
N THR A 543 -40.29 76.77 19.16
CA THR A 543 -41.29 77.75 19.53
C THR A 543 -41.99 78.35 18.33
N SER A 544 -43.30 78.45 18.30
CA SER A 544 -44.05 79.10 17.22
C SER A 544 -43.51 80.50 16.92
N ASN A 545 -43.36 80.82 15.66
CA ASN A 545 -42.89 82.10 15.15
C ASN A 545 -43.94 83.25 15.39
N THR A 546 -45.11 82.87 15.84
CA THR A 546 -46.14 83.81 16.24
C THR A 546 -46.66 83.46 17.63
N LEU A 547 -46.67 84.46 18.55
CA LEU A 547 -47.14 84.31 19.93
C LEU A 547 -48.26 85.29 20.13
N ASP A 548 -49.44 84.86 20.52
CA ASP A 548 -50.52 85.67 20.95
C ASP A 548 -50.27 85.98 22.46
N ILE A 549 -50.20 87.31 22.80
CA ILE A 549 -49.87 87.73 24.11
C ILE A 549 -50.99 88.64 24.62
N GLU A 550 -51.52 88.37 25.79
CA GLU A 550 -52.47 89.22 26.47
C GLU A 550 -51.75 90.45 27.04
N GLU A 551 -52.39 91.58 27.04
CA GLU A 551 -51.85 92.81 27.61
C GLU A 551 -51.56 92.70 29.13
N ASN A 552 -50.53 93.39 29.60
CA ASN A 552 -50.04 93.36 30.94
C ASN A 552 -49.29 92.13 31.44
N ILE A 553 -48.91 91.21 30.58
CA ILE A 553 -48.03 90.05 30.87
C ILE A 553 -46.57 90.50 30.75
N LYS A 554 -45.74 90.20 31.78
CA LYS A 554 -44.30 90.52 31.80
C LYS A 554 -43.41 89.47 31.22
N THR A 555 -43.83 88.21 31.21
CA THR A 555 -43.07 87.14 30.67
C THR A 555 -43.78 86.63 29.41
N ILE A 556 -43.12 86.71 28.25
CA ILE A 556 -43.72 86.45 26.99
C ILE A 556 -43.80 84.93 26.77
N SER A 557 -42.71 84.26 26.81
CA SER A 557 -42.56 82.80 26.67
C SER A 557 -41.09 82.43 26.81
N THR A 558 -40.81 81.17 27.03
CA THR A 558 -39.48 80.64 26.85
C THR A 558 -39.33 80.26 25.39
N ILE A 559 -38.33 80.79 24.74
CA ILE A 559 -37.95 80.35 23.39
C ILE A 559 -37.12 79.10 23.55
N THR A 560 -37.54 78.01 22.90
CA THR A 560 -36.83 76.75 22.88
C THR A 560 -36.41 76.45 21.48
N ALA A 561 -35.20 75.92 21.33
CA ALA A 561 -34.69 75.37 20.08
C ALA A 561 -34.30 73.91 20.31
N VAL A 562 -34.30 73.16 19.31
CA VAL A 562 -33.81 71.78 19.28
C VAL A 562 -32.75 71.66 18.19
N ASP A 563 -31.66 71.02 18.53
CA ASP A 563 -30.60 70.67 17.62
C ASP A 563 -30.71 69.18 17.34
N ALA A 564 -30.70 68.80 16.09
CA ALA A 564 -30.87 67.38 15.68
C ALA A 564 -29.62 66.57 16.01
N ASP A 565 -28.43 67.21 15.92
CA ASP A 565 -27.17 66.62 16.30
C ASP A 565 -27.00 66.36 17.80
N GLY A 566 -27.93 66.95 18.61
CA GLY A 566 -27.93 66.88 20.10
C GLY A 566 -26.95 67.82 20.76
N ASP A 567 -26.49 68.84 20.03
CA ASP A 567 -25.59 69.85 20.57
C ASP A 567 -26.23 70.73 21.64
N SER A 568 -25.38 71.18 22.52
CA SER A 568 -25.81 72.07 23.60
C SER A 568 -26.09 73.48 23.07
N LEU A 569 -27.33 73.92 23.10
CA LEU A 569 -27.79 75.19 22.62
C LEU A 569 -27.51 76.33 23.66
#